data_37c8f279db63a3aae87ef7d1158b4e50
#
_entry.id   37c8f279db63a3aae87ef7d1158b4e50
#
_cell.length_a   1.000
_cell.length_b   1.000
_cell.length_c   1.000
_cell.angle_alpha   90.00
_cell.angle_beta   90.00
_cell.angle_gamma   90.00
#
_symmetry.space_group_name_H-M   'P 1'
#
loop_
_entity.id
_entity.type
_entity.pdbx_description
1 polymer ?
#
loop_
_entity_poly.entity_id
_entity_poly.type
_entity_poly.pdbx_seq_one_letter_code
_entity_poly.pdbx_strand_id
1 'polypeptide(L)'
;MEWYEPFAGLTEEYDKVYMSKVFSFTPDYKFPIYAKEIEKGGTGYCISLVDGREVFDQSKNKNLPYEIEHIYPDYSIYPELTKDTAYGFLTRGCPRGCDFCHVEKKEGRCSVKVADLNEFWRGQKNIVLMDPNILGCKDHMELLQQLVDSKAKVNFNQGLDIRLITDRNLELIKQIKLSSIHFAFDRWQDKEIIEPKLRSFAEKTGFDRHRGGVMVYILTNFDTTLEQDLYRIQLCRELNFSPYPMIYNKEHCDKIYKHLQRWCNNFIFWKVPTFEEYLETRKKK
;
A
#
# COMPACT_ATOMS: atom_id res chain seq x y z
N MET A 1 -23.65 7.06 -1.20
CA MET A 1 -23.70 8.28 -0.37
C MET A 1 -22.80 8.07 0.82
N GLU A 2 -21.87 8.96 1.07
CA GLU A 2 -21.01 8.90 2.25
C GLU A 2 -21.77 9.49 3.45
N TRP A 3 -21.64 8.84 4.58
CA TRP A 3 -22.43 9.18 5.76
C TRP A 3 -21.67 10.16 6.64
N TYR A 4 -21.97 11.44 6.54
CA TYR A 4 -21.26 12.49 7.30
C TYR A 4 -22.05 13.07 8.48
N GLU A 5 -23.37 12.93 8.48
CA GLU A 5 -24.21 13.59 9.49
C GLU A 5 -24.56 12.64 10.63
N PRO A 6 -24.25 13.00 11.89
CA PRO A 6 -24.56 12.15 13.05
C PRO A 6 -26.04 11.81 13.23
N PHE A 7 -26.90 12.62 12.64
CA PHE A 7 -28.36 12.49 12.79
C PHE A 7 -29.09 12.04 11.51
N ALA A 8 -28.37 11.79 10.45
CA ALA A 8 -28.98 11.41 9.16
C ALA A 8 -29.88 10.17 9.23
N GLY A 9 -29.61 9.25 10.16
CA GLY A 9 -30.42 8.05 10.36
C GLY A 9 -31.50 8.15 11.43
N LEU A 10 -31.71 9.29 12.09
CA LEU A 10 -32.73 9.42 13.13
C LEU A 10 -34.12 9.71 12.59
N THR A 11 -34.20 10.22 11.37
CA THR A 11 -35.46 10.63 10.73
C THR A 11 -35.91 9.71 9.61
N GLU A 12 -34.97 8.87 9.10
CA GLU A 12 -35.25 7.96 7.99
C GLU A 12 -34.63 6.57 8.28
N GLU A 13 -35.42 5.53 8.07
CA GLU A 13 -34.92 4.15 8.11
C GLU A 13 -34.40 3.77 6.72
N TYR A 14 -33.14 3.34 6.66
CA TYR A 14 -32.55 2.84 5.43
C TYR A 14 -32.86 1.36 5.22
N ASP A 15 -33.09 0.94 4.00
CA ASP A 15 -33.27 -0.48 3.72
C ASP A 15 -32.00 -1.26 3.97
N LYS A 16 -30.85 -0.71 3.54
CA LYS A 16 -29.53 -1.34 3.74
C LYS A 16 -28.40 -0.32 3.87
N VAL A 17 -27.51 -0.55 4.82
CA VAL A 17 -26.28 0.24 5.02
C VAL A 17 -25.06 -0.66 4.88
N TYR A 18 -24.12 -0.24 4.06
CA TYR A 18 -22.83 -0.87 3.90
C TYR A 18 -21.78 -0.13 4.70
N MET A 19 -21.07 -0.86 5.57
CA MET A 19 -19.94 -0.33 6.34
C MET A 19 -18.65 -0.99 5.86
N SER A 20 -17.71 -0.18 5.37
CA SER A 20 -16.40 -0.67 4.92
C SER A 20 -15.30 -0.20 5.83
N LYS A 21 -14.35 -1.09 6.13
CA LYS A 21 -13.22 -0.83 7.02
C LYS A 21 -11.97 -1.50 6.49
N VAL A 22 -10.92 -0.70 6.26
CA VAL A 22 -9.63 -1.19 5.73
C VAL A 22 -8.72 -1.65 6.87
N PHE A 23 -8.57 -0.84 7.92
CA PHE A 23 -7.66 -1.12 9.03
C PHE A 23 -8.41 -1.58 10.28
N SER A 24 -7.87 -2.55 10.99
CA SER A 24 -8.43 -3.10 12.23
C SER A 24 -8.63 -2.02 13.32
N PHE A 25 -7.71 -1.07 13.41
CA PHE A 25 -7.72 0.02 14.37
C PHE A 25 -8.64 1.19 14.02
N THR A 26 -9.24 1.22 12.81
CA THR A 26 -10.22 2.25 12.48
C THR A 26 -11.46 2.07 13.33
N PRO A 27 -11.89 3.09 14.09
CA PRO A 27 -13.10 2.98 14.91
C PRO A 27 -14.35 2.83 14.01
N ASP A 28 -15.32 2.09 14.49
CA ASP A 28 -16.63 2.04 13.86
C ASP A 28 -17.35 3.39 14.02
N TYR A 29 -18.35 3.62 13.19
CA TYR A 29 -19.23 4.80 13.30
C TYR A 29 -19.89 4.81 14.69
N LYS A 30 -19.82 5.93 15.37
CA LYS A 30 -20.16 6.05 16.80
C LYS A 30 -21.64 6.27 17.08
N PHE A 31 -22.38 6.71 16.06
CA PHE A 31 -23.78 7.08 16.24
C PHE A 31 -24.70 5.93 15.83
N PRO A 32 -25.95 5.87 16.36
CA PRO A 32 -26.93 4.88 15.94
C PRO A 32 -27.18 4.93 14.42
N ILE A 33 -27.32 3.78 13.83
CA ILE A 33 -27.66 3.61 12.41
C ILE A 33 -29.01 2.90 12.36
N TYR A 34 -30.02 3.58 11.84
CA TYR A 34 -31.36 3.02 11.65
C TYR A 34 -31.46 2.44 10.24
N ALA A 35 -31.32 1.13 10.14
CA ALA A 35 -31.40 0.39 8.90
C ALA A 35 -32.00 -0.99 9.14
N LYS A 36 -32.76 -1.51 8.16
CA LYS A 36 -33.30 -2.88 8.21
C LYS A 36 -32.19 -3.91 8.14
N GLU A 37 -31.11 -3.61 7.38
CA GLU A 37 -29.93 -4.47 7.25
C GLU A 37 -28.64 -3.63 7.32
N ILE A 38 -27.66 -4.13 8.06
CA ILE A 38 -26.30 -3.54 8.08
C ILE A 38 -25.30 -4.61 7.63
N GLU A 39 -24.64 -4.37 6.52
CA GLU A 39 -23.59 -5.25 6.01
C GLU A 39 -22.21 -4.66 6.26
N LYS A 40 -21.35 -5.41 7.00
CA LYS A 40 -19.97 -5.01 7.30
C LYS A 40 -19.02 -5.79 6.39
N GLY A 41 -18.06 -5.08 5.80
CA GLY A 41 -17.06 -5.65 4.92
C GLY A 41 -15.71 -4.96 4.98
N GLY A 42 -14.75 -5.51 4.23
CA GLY A 42 -13.39 -5.02 4.20
C GLY A 42 -12.45 -5.66 5.22
N THR A 43 -11.16 -5.57 4.95
CA THR A 43 -10.10 -6.27 5.69
C THR A 43 -10.09 -5.97 7.19
N GLY A 44 -10.42 -4.72 7.58
CA GLY A 44 -10.41 -4.30 8.98
C GLY A 44 -11.45 -5.01 9.86
N TYR A 45 -12.54 -5.52 9.29
CA TYR A 45 -13.51 -6.35 10.02
C TYR A 45 -13.11 -7.82 10.09
N CYS A 46 -12.17 -8.26 9.25
CA CYS A 46 -11.67 -9.63 9.23
C CYS A 46 -10.47 -9.84 10.17
N ILE A 47 -9.90 -8.77 10.72
CA ILE A 47 -8.72 -8.83 11.57
C ILE A 47 -9.13 -8.66 13.03
N SER A 48 -8.67 -9.57 13.89
CA SER A 48 -8.75 -9.49 15.34
C SER A 48 -7.36 -9.55 15.95
N LEU A 49 -7.19 -8.96 17.14
CA LEU A 49 -5.96 -9.08 17.93
C LEU A 49 -6.08 -10.30 18.86
N VAL A 50 -5.15 -11.24 18.70
CA VAL A 50 -5.00 -12.40 19.57
C VAL A 50 -3.57 -12.39 20.11
N ASP A 51 -3.41 -12.30 21.41
CA ASP A 51 -2.11 -12.21 22.10
C ASP A 51 -1.18 -11.12 21.50
N GLY A 52 -1.75 -9.97 21.14
CA GLY A 52 -1.02 -8.85 20.56
C GLY A 52 -0.62 -9.01 19.09
N ARG A 53 -1.08 -10.07 18.43
CA ARG A 53 -0.85 -10.32 16.99
C ARG A 53 -2.14 -10.18 16.20
N GLU A 54 -2.05 -9.61 15.03
CA GLU A 54 -3.17 -9.56 14.11
C GLU A 54 -3.42 -10.94 13.49
N VAL A 55 -4.65 -11.43 13.64
CA VAL A 55 -5.12 -12.70 13.06
C VAL A 55 -6.23 -12.40 12.06
N PHE A 56 -6.05 -12.83 10.83
CA PHE A 56 -7.06 -12.71 9.78
C PHE A 56 -8.04 -13.89 9.86
N ASP A 57 -9.33 -13.56 9.95
CA ASP A 57 -10.43 -14.51 9.98
C ASP A 57 -11.11 -14.60 8.61
N GLN A 58 -10.80 -15.67 7.88
CA GLN A 58 -11.34 -15.91 6.54
C GLN A 58 -12.87 -16.05 6.53
N SER A 59 -13.49 -16.50 7.61
CA SER A 59 -14.95 -16.67 7.67
C SER A 59 -15.73 -15.35 7.59
N LYS A 60 -15.07 -14.25 7.98
CA LYS A 60 -15.63 -12.89 7.88
C LYS A 60 -15.34 -12.21 6.55
N ASN A 61 -14.48 -12.80 5.72
CA ASN A 61 -14.15 -12.24 4.42
C ASN A 61 -15.27 -12.53 3.43
N LYS A 62 -15.96 -11.49 3.01
CA LYS A 62 -17.02 -11.58 2.00
C LYS A 62 -16.47 -11.12 0.67
N ASN A 63 -16.47 -12.01 -0.31
CA ASN A 63 -16.18 -11.66 -1.69
C ASN A 63 -17.41 -11.03 -2.32
N LEU A 64 -17.22 -10.04 -3.17
CA LEU A 64 -18.30 -9.51 -3.99
C LEU A 64 -18.71 -10.53 -5.05
N PRO A 65 -19.99 -10.56 -5.47
CA PRO A 65 -20.39 -11.29 -6.67
C PRO A 65 -19.57 -10.85 -7.88
N TYR A 66 -19.33 -11.79 -8.80
CA TYR A 66 -18.50 -11.52 -10.00
C TYR A 66 -19.00 -10.30 -10.77
N GLU A 67 -20.30 -10.16 -10.95
CA GLU A 67 -20.93 -9.07 -11.69
C GLU A 67 -20.72 -7.71 -11.02
N ILE A 68 -20.55 -7.68 -9.71
CA ILE A 68 -20.25 -6.46 -8.94
C ILE A 68 -18.76 -6.16 -8.94
N GLU A 69 -17.91 -7.19 -8.81
CA GLU A 69 -16.45 -7.03 -8.83
C GLU A 69 -15.96 -6.43 -10.17
N HIS A 70 -16.62 -6.77 -11.29
CA HIS A 70 -16.24 -6.36 -12.65
C HIS A 70 -17.07 -5.20 -13.22
N ILE A 71 -17.85 -4.51 -12.38
CA ILE A 71 -18.55 -3.30 -12.81
C ILE A 71 -17.61 -2.09 -12.72
N TYR A 72 -17.73 -1.17 -13.66
CA TYR A 72 -16.98 0.09 -13.61
C TYR A 72 -17.33 0.86 -12.32
N PRO A 73 -16.33 1.29 -11.51
CA PRO A 73 -16.58 1.96 -10.25
C PRO A 73 -17.38 3.24 -10.40
N ASP A 74 -18.34 3.45 -9.49
CA ASP A 74 -19.03 4.73 -9.40
C ASP A 74 -18.16 5.79 -8.71
N TYR A 75 -17.36 6.46 -9.49
CA TYR A 75 -16.49 7.53 -9.02
C TYR A 75 -17.24 8.80 -8.57
N SER A 76 -18.54 8.90 -8.81
CA SER A 76 -19.34 10.05 -8.38
C SER A 76 -19.55 10.09 -6.85
N ILE A 77 -19.36 8.97 -6.17
CA ILE A 77 -19.47 8.87 -4.70
C ILE A 77 -18.42 9.74 -3.99
N TYR A 78 -17.20 9.87 -4.58
CA TYR A 78 -16.09 10.65 -4.03
C TYR A 78 -15.52 11.63 -5.06
N PRO A 79 -16.30 12.60 -5.53
CA PRO A 79 -15.95 13.41 -6.71
C PRO A 79 -14.65 14.20 -6.53
N GLU A 80 -14.34 14.67 -5.33
CA GLU A 80 -13.11 15.44 -5.07
C GLU A 80 -11.83 14.58 -5.20
N LEU A 81 -11.93 13.29 -4.85
CA LEU A 81 -10.80 12.36 -4.88
C LEU A 81 -10.63 11.67 -6.24
N THR A 82 -11.72 11.49 -6.96
CA THR A 82 -11.79 10.61 -8.13
C THR A 82 -11.97 11.35 -9.46
N LYS A 83 -12.12 12.68 -9.43
CA LYS A 83 -12.31 13.51 -10.62
C LYS A 83 -11.32 13.22 -11.76
N ASP A 84 -10.04 13.10 -11.40
CA ASP A 84 -8.95 12.87 -12.35
C ASP A 84 -8.17 11.56 -12.03
N THR A 85 -8.66 10.72 -11.12
CA THR A 85 -7.92 9.56 -10.62
C THR A 85 -8.79 8.31 -10.62
N ALA A 86 -8.30 7.26 -11.29
CA ALA A 86 -8.86 5.93 -11.23
C ALA A 86 -8.13 5.08 -10.17
N TYR A 87 -8.87 4.24 -9.46
CA TYR A 87 -8.36 3.31 -8.45
C TYR A 87 -8.76 1.89 -8.82
N GLY A 88 -7.83 0.96 -8.76
CA GLY A 88 -8.18 -0.42 -9.07
C GLY A 88 -7.05 -1.41 -8.84
N PHE A 89 -7.39 -2.65 -9.16
CA PHE A 89 -6.50 -3.80 -9.11
C PHE A 89 -6.48 -4.45 -10.50
N LEU A 90 -5.29 -4.68 -11.02
CA LEU A 90 -5.08 -5.54 -12.19
C LEU A 90 -4.85 -6.99 -11.75
N THR A 91 -4.26 -7.15 -10.55
CA THR A 91 -3.93 -8.46 -9.98
C THR A 91 -4.30 -8.54 -8.51
N ARG A 92 -4.60 -9.76 -8.04
CA ARG A 92 -4.81 -10.10 -6.64
C ARG A 92 -3.90 -11.25 -6.23
N GLY A 93 -3.58 -11.31 -4.93
CA GLY A 93 -2.72 -12.35 -4.36
C GLY A 93 -1.23 -12.07 -4.46
N CYS A 94 -0.44 -12.81 -3.69
CA CYS A 94 1.01 -12.65 -3.63
C CYS A 94 1.70 -13.98 -3.31
N PRO A 95 2.75 -14.39 -4.06
CA PRO A 95 3.43 -15.66 -3.82
C PRO A 95 4.39 -15.66 -2.61
N ARG A 96 4.55 -14.52 -1.90
CA ARG A 96 5.60 -14.38 -0.86
C ARG A 96 5.26 -15.04 0.48
N GLY A 97 4.02 -14.95 0.93
CA GLY A 97 3.62 -15.53 2.21
C GLY A 97 4.38 -14.96 3.42
N CYS A 98 4.55 -13.64 3.47
CA CYS A 98 5.24 -12.98 4.58
C CYS A 98 4.42 -13.10 5.88
N ASP A 99 5.06 -13.44 7.00
CA ASP A 99 4.41 -13.73 8.29
C ASP A 99 3.59 -12.57 8.87
N PHE A 100 3.95 -11.33 8.51
CA PHE A 100 3.25 -10.11 8.92
C PHE A 100 2.13 -9.68 7.96
N CYS A 101 1.99 -10.35 6.80
CA CYS A 101 1.11 -9.90 5.72
C CYS A 101 -0.16 -10.76 5.63
N HIS A 102 -1.31 -10.10 5.47
CA HIS A 102 -2.59 -10.79 5.35
C HIS A 102 -2.98 -11.16 3.92
N VAL A 103 -2.21 -10.71 2.91
CA VAL A 103 -2.54 -10.92 1.49
C VAL A 103 -2.67 -12.41 1.15
N GLU A 104 -1.74 -13.26 1.61
CA GLU A 104 -1.80 -14.69 1.37
C GLU A 104 -3.10 -15.31 1.86
N LYS A 105 -3.50 -14.98 3.10
CA LYS A 105 -4.71 -15.53 3.73
C LYS A 105 -5.99 -15.01 3.11
N LYS A 106 -5.96 -13.75 2.61
CA LYS A 106 -7.13 -13.10 2.03
C LYS A 106 -7.31 -13.40 0.55
N GLU A 107 -6.24 -13.37 -0.23
CA GLU A 107 -6.25 -13.35 -1.70
C GLU A 107 -5.50 -14.55 -2.33
N GLY A 108 -4.79 -15.34 -1.51
CA GLY A 108 -4.06 -16.54 -1.95
C GLY A 108 -2.58 -16.30 -2.25
N ARG A 109 -1.88 -17.43 -2.48
CA ARG A 109 -0.43 -17.50 -2.71
C ARG A 109 -0.01 -17.34 -4.19
N CYS A 110 -0.91 -16.97 -5.06
CA CYS A 110 -0.60 -16.71 -6.47
C CYS A 110 -1.05 -15.31 -6.83
N SER A 111 -0.20 -14.54 -7.51
CA SER A 111 -0.65 -13.31 -8.14
C SER A 111 -1.35 -13.66 -9.44
N VAL A 112 -2.64 -13.38 -9.53
CA VAL A 112 -3.49 -13.68 -10.68
C VAL A 112 -4.10 -12.41 -11.25
N LYS A 113 -4.22 -12.35 -12.59
CA LYS A 113 -4.93 -11.26 -13.26
C LYS A 113 -6.41 -11.32 -12.88
N VAL A 114 -6.97 -10.20 -12.43
CA VAL A 114 -8.38 -10.08 -12.06
C VAL A 114 -9.13 -9.06 -12.90
N ALA A 115 -8.45 -8.13 -13.53
CA ALA A 115 -9.07 -7.14 -14.40
C ALA A 115 -8.13 -6.68 -15.51
N ASP A 116 -8.69 -6.15 -16.58
CA ASP A 116 -8.00 -5.28 -17.51
C ASP A 116 -8.17 -3.81 -17.10
N LEU A 117 -7.25 -2.95 -17.53
CA LEU A 117 -7.22 -1.55 -17.12
C LEU A 117 -8.52 -0.80 -17.45
N ASN A 118 -9.19 -1.14 -18.56
CA ASN A 118 -10.42 -0.51 -19.00
C ASN A 118 -11.64 -0.81 -18.09
N GLU A 119 -11.53 -1.79 -17.18
CA GLU A 119 -12.60 -2.11 -16.23
C GLU A 119 -12.75 -1.01 -15.16
N PHE A 120 -11.68 -0.30 -14.82
CA PHE A 120 -11.73 0.76 -13.82
C PHE A 120 -11.16 2.12 -14.27
N TRP A 121 -10.56 2.20 -15.46
CA TRP A 121 -10.02 3.44 -16.04
C TRP A 121 -10.66 3.77 -17.38
N ARG A 122 -11.09 5.02 -17.55
CA ARG A 122 -11.70 5.53 -18.79
C ARG A 122 -11.14 6.91 -19.16
N GLY A 123 -9.81 7.05 -19.09
CA GLY A 123 -9.13 8.28 -19.50
C GLY A 123 -8.82 9.27 -18.38
N GLN A 124 -8.96 8.88 -17.11
CA GLN A 124 -8.50 9.69 -15.98
C GLN A 124 -7.00 9.96 -16.11
N LYS A 125 -6.55 11.13 -15.65
CA LYS A 125 -5.14 11.56 -15.76
C LYS A 125 -4.20 10.73 -14.90
N ASN A 126 -4.73 10.17 -13.79
CA ASN A 126 -3.98 9.41 -12.82
C ASN A 126 -4.59 8.03 -12.61
N ILE A 127 -3.73 7.05 -12.35
CA ILE A 127 -4.09 5.69 -11.97
C ILE A 127 -3.38 5.36 -10.68
N VAL A 128 -4.12 4.90 -9.67
CA VAL A 128 -3.58 4.35 -8.43
C VAL A 128 -3.85 2.85 -8.42
N LEU A 129 -2.78 2.07 -8.55
CA LEU A 129 -2.85 0.61 -8.48
C LEU A 129 -2.67 0.15 -7.04
N MET A 130 -3.57 -0.71 -6.61
CA MET A 130 -3.57 -1.30 -5.28
C MET A 130 -3.16 -2.78 -5.28
N ASP A 131 -2.52 -3.22 -6.35
CA ASP A 131 -2.05 -4.59 -6.57
C ASP A 131 -1.03 -5.01 -5.52
N PRO A 132 -1.23 -6.13 -4.82
CA PRO A 132 -0.28 -6.60 -3.82
C PRO A 132 1.10 -6.98 -4.40
N ASN A 133 1.13 -7.53 -5.61
CA ASN A 133 2.37 -7.90 -6.29
C ASN A 133 2.13 -8.18 -7.79
N ILE A 134 1.96 -7.14 -8.59
CA ILE A 134 1.69 -7.28 -10.03
C ILE A 134 2.79 -8.07 -10.76
N LEU A 135 4.07 -7.89 -10.39
CA LEU A 135 5.19 -8.58 -11.04
C LEU A 135 5.21 -10.09 -10.78
N GLY A 136 4.49 -10.56 -9.77
CA GLY A 136 4.29 -12.00 -9.50
C GLY A 136 3.27 -12.66 -10.43
N CYS A 137 2.49 -11.90 -11.18
CA CYS A 137 1.50 -12.40 -12.13
C CYS A 137 2.18 -12.82 -13.44
N LYS A 138 1.76 -13.96 -14.01
CA LYS A 138 2.28 -14.44 -15.32
C LYS A 138 2.00 -13.43 -16.44
N ASP A 139 0.89 -12.72 -16.36
CA ASP A 139 0.42 -11.78 -17.37
C ASP A 139 0.95 -10.35 -17.15
N HIS A 140 1.90 -10.15 -16.21
CA HIS A 140 2.40 -8.82 -15.83
C HIS A 140 2.93 -7.99 -17.00
N MET A 141 3.52 -8.62 -18.03
CA MET A 141 4.04 -7.90 -19.19
C MET A 141 2.91 -7.24 -20.00
N GLU A 142 1.80 -7.94 -20.20
CA GLU A 142 0.61 -7.40 -20.86
C GLU A 142 0.00 -6.25 -20.03
N LEU A 143 -0.12 -6.46 -18.71
CA LEU A 143 -0.68 -5.45 -17.80
C LEU A 143 0.21 -4.19 -17.73
N LEU A 144 1.54 -4.33 -17.72
CA LEU A 144 2.45 -3.20 -17.82
C LEU A 144 2.32 -2.47 -19.16
N GLN A 145 2.10 -3.21 -20.27
CA GLN A 145 1.87 -2.59 -21.57
C GLN A 145 0.59 -1.75 -21.58
N GLN A 146 -0.50 -2.22 -20.98
CA GLN A 146 -1.74 -1.44 -20.84
C GLN A 146 -1.49 -0.11 -20.10
N LEU A 147 -0.63 -0.12 -19.06
CA LEU A 147 -0.25 1.09 -18.33
C LEU A 147 0.60 2.05 -19.20
N VAL A 148 1.51 1.52 -20.00
CA VAL A 148 2.28 2.32 -20.99
C VAL A 148 1.33 2.99 -21.97
N ASP A 149 0.39 2.25 -22.53
CA ASP A 149 -0.53 2.72 -23.57
C ASP A 149 -1.54 3.73 -23.03
N SER A 150 -1.89 3.67 -21.76
CA SER A 150 -2.80 4.61 -21.10
C SER A 150 -2.29 6.06 -21.12
N LYS A 151 -0.97 6.28 -21.13
CA LYS A 151 -0.31 7.58 -20.96
C LYS A 151 -0.69 8.33 -19.68
N ALA A 152 -1.46 7.71 -18.79
CA ALA A 152 -1.80 8.27 -17.48
C ALA A 152 -0.59 8.25 -16.54
N LYS A 153 -0.64 9.08 -15.49
CA LYS A 153 0.34 9.00 -14.40
C LYS A 153 -0.02 7.84 -13.48
N VAL A 154 0.89 6.89 -13.32
CA VAL A 154 0.67 5.66 -12.54
C VAL A 154 1.36 5.73 -11.18
N ASN A 155 0.62 5.38 -10.14
CA ASN A 155 1.13 5.13 -8.80
C ASN A 155 1.00 3.63 -8.49
N PHE A 156 2.13 2.94 -8.29
CA PHE A 156 2.17 1.58 -7.77
C PHE A 156 2.12 1.62 -6.23
N ASN A 157 0.93 1.85 -5.68
CA ASN A 157 0.74 2.25 -4.28
C ASN A 157 1.10 1.17 -3.25
N GLN A 158 0.85 -0.11 -3.55
CA GLN A 158 1.18 -1.21 -2.63
C GLN A 158 2.62 -1.74 -2.80
N GLY A 159 3.28 -1.34 -3.88
CA GLY A 159 4.66 -1.67 -4.16
C GLY A 159 4.84 -2.83 -5.14
N LEU A 160 6.04 -2.84 -5.72
CA LEU A 160 6.52 -3.89 -6.60
C LEU A 160 7.58 -4.73 -5.87
N ASP A 161 7.57 -6.02 -6.10
CA ASP A 161 8.65 -6.89 -5.60
C ASP A 161 9.91 -6.68 -6.44
N ILE A 162 10.89 -5.94 -5.91
CA ILE A 162 12.14 -5.62 -6.60
C ILE A 162 12.89 -6.88 -7.06
N ARG A 163 12.71 -8.02 -6.37
CA ARG A 163 13.34 -9.30 -6.71
C ARG A 163 12.88 -9.84 -8.06
N LEU A 164 11.67 -9.45 -8.51
CA LEU A 164 11.06 -9.85 -9.77
C LEU A 164 11.34 -8.88 -10.92
N ILE A 165 12.07 -7.80 -10.67
CA ILE A 165 12.54 -6.90 -11.74
C ILE A 165 13.54 -7.65 -12.61
N THR A 166 13.27 -7.64 -13.91
CA THR A 166 14.11 -8.15 -15.00
C THR A 166 14.36 -7.04 -16.00
N ASP A 167 15.35 -7.17 -16.86
CA ASP A 167 15.60 -6.16 -17.91
C ASP A 167 14.37 -5.96 -18.80
N ARG A 168 13.64 -7.04 -19.10
CA ARG A 168 12.47 -6.99 -19.97
C ARG A 168 11.30 -6.18 -19.36
N ASN A 169 10.93 -6.42 -18.11
CA ASN A 169 9.82 -5.66 -17.49
C ASN A 169 10.26 -4.25 -17.09
N LEU A 170 11.56 -4.04 -16.80
CA LEU A 170 12.12 -2.73 -16.53
C LEU A 170 11.98 -1.78 -17.72
N GLU A 171 12.14 -2.26 -18.95
CA GLU A 171 11.96 -1.44 -20.16
C GLU A 171 10.51 -0.93 -20.29
N LEU A 172 9.51 -1.70 -19.90
CA LEU A 172 8.13 -1.21 -19.83
C LEU A 172 7.94 -0.21 -18.68
N ILE A 173 8.48 -0.51 -17.50
CA ILE A 173 8.39 0.39 -16.33
C ILE A 173 8.99 1.76 -16.65
N LYS A 174 10.10 1.83 -17.40
CA LYS A 174 10.72 3.09 -17.85
C LYS A 174 9.82 3.90 -18.79
N GLN A 175 8.93 3.25 -19.53
CA GLN A 175 7.99 3.91 -20.44
C GLN A 175 6.72 4.36 -19.75
N ILE A 176 6.37 3.80 -18.60
CA ILE A 176 5.22 4.24 -17.80
C ILE A 176 5.49 5.62 -17.24
N LYS A 177 4.51 6.51 -17.35
CA LYS A 177 4.57 7.83 -16.74
C LYS A 177 4.33 7.70 -15.24
N LEU A 178 5.39 7.46 -14.46
CA LEU A 178 5.28 7.25 -13.03
C LEU A 178 4.96 8.55 -12.28
N SER A 179 3.98 8.50 -11.38
CA SER A 179 3.84 9.47 -10.29
C SER A 179 4.55 8.97 -9.02
N SER A 180 4.52 7.66 -8.78
CA SER A 180 5.19 7.02 -7.66
C SER A 180 5.36 5.53 -7.93
N ILE A 181 6.50 4.99 -7.52
CA ILE A 181 6.79 3.56 -7.52
C ILE A 181 7.36 3.16 -6.16
N HIS A 182 6.81 2.14 -5.57
CA HIS A 182 7.19 1.69 -4.25
C HIS A 182 7.82 0.31 -4.30
N PHE A 183 8.83 0.09 -3.48
CA PHE A 183 9.43 -1.20 -3.22
C PHE A 183 9.32 -1.51 -1.73
N ALA A 184 9.64 -2.74 -1.34
CA ALA A 184 9.69 -3.14 0.06
C ALA A 184 11.05 -3.76 0.40
N PHE A 185 11.60 -3.37 1.56
CA PHE A 185 12.75 -4.00 2.19
C PHE A 185 12.39 -4.31 3.65
N ASP A 186 11.49 -5.26 3.84
CA ASP A 186 10.91 -5.56 5.15
C ASP A 186 11.74 -6.52 5.98
N ARG A 187 12.39 -7.50 5.37
CA ARG A 187 13.11 -8.59 6.02
C ARG A 187 14.62 -8.43 5.85
N TRP A 188 15.36 -8.47 6.97
CA TRP A 188 16.81 -8.35 6.94
C TRP A 188 17.51 -9.48 6.18
N GLN A 189 16.98 -10.71 6.29
CA GLN A 189 17.53 -11.88 5.58
C GLN A 189 17.48 -11.77 4.06
N ASP A 190 16.63 -10.89 3.51
CA ASP A 190 16.55 -10.64 2.07
C ASP A 190 17.57 -9.59 1.57
N LYS A 191 18.43 -9.06 2.46
CA LYS A 191 19.39 -7.98 2.17
C LYS A 191 20.25 -8.29 0.94
N GLU A 192 20.86 -9.46 0.90
CA GLU A 192 21.80 -9.86 -0.16
C GLU A 192 21.14 -9.93 -1.55
N ILE A 193 19.80 -9.99 -1.60
CA ILE A 193 19.04 -10.01 -2.85
C ILE A 193 18.47 -8.61 -3.14
N ILE A 194 17.89 -7.95 -2.13
CA ILE A 194 17.16 -6.69 -2.32
C ILE A 194 18.11 -5.52 -2.60
N GLU A 195 19.19 -5.38 -1.82
CA GLU A 195 20.10 -4.24 -1.96
C GLU A 195 20.72 -4.14 -3.36
N PRO A 196 21.34 -5.20 -3.93
CA PRO A 196 21.89 -5.12 -5.29
C PRO A 196 20.82 -4.80 -6.34
N LYS A 197 19.59 -5.29 -6.16
CA LYS A 197 18.48 -5.02 -7.06
C LYS A 197 18.03 -3.55 -6.99
N LEU A 198 17.95 -2.95 -5.80
CA LEU A 198 17.63 -1.53 -5.64
C LEU A 198 18.72 -0.66 -6.26
N ARG A 199 20.01 -0.98 -6.05
CA ARG A 199 21.14 -0.27 -6.67
C ARG A 199 21.10 -0.37 -8.20
N SER A 200 20.89 -1.57 -8.73
CA SER A 200 20.76 -1.81 -10.17
C SER A 200 19.54 -1.07 -10.77
N PHE A 201 18.42 -1.03 -10.05
CA PHE A 201 17.23 -0.27 -10.47
C PHE A 201 17.55 1.23 -10.58
N ALA A 202 18.19 1.82 -9.57
CA ALA A 202 18.58 3.22 -9.57
C ALA A 202 19.51 3.53 -10.75
N GLU A 203 20.54 2.70 -10.96
CA GLU A 203 21.53 2.87 -12.02
C GLU A 203 20.90 2.78 -13.42
N LYS A 204 20.09 1.73 -13.67
CA LYS A 204 19.51 1.46 -14.99
C LYS A 204 18.39 2.43 -15.38
N THR A 205 17.70 3.03 -14.41
CA THR A 205 16.55 3.90 -14.69
C THR A 205 16.85 5.39 -14.48
N GLY A 206 17.75 5.70 -13.59
CA GLY A 206 17.95 7.07 -13.07
C GLY A 206 16.73 7.59 -12.33
N PHE A 207 15.84 6.69 -11.85
CA PHE A 207 14.71 7.07 -11.02
C PHE A 207 15.15 7.25 -9.57
N ASP A 208 14.54 8.22 -8.92
CA ASP A 208 14.76 8.56 -7.53
C ASP A 208 13.47 9.12 -6.89
N ARG A 209 13.56 9.72 -5.71
CA ARG A 209 12.41 10.34 -5.03
C ARG A 209 11.78 11.51 -5.79
N HIS A 210 12.50 12.15 -6.69
CA HIS A 210 12.01 13.26 -7.51
C HIS A 210 11.57 12.79 -8.89
N ARG A 211 12.31 11.87 -9.48
CA ARG A 211 12.02 11.28 -10.76
C ARG A 211 11.47 9.88 -10.58
N GLY A 212 10.19 9.68 -10.84
CA GLY A 212 9.49 8.42 -10.64
C GLY A 212 8.94 8.23 -9.22
N GLY A 213 9.24 9.15 -8.28
CA GLY A 213 8.69 9.11 -6.92
C GLY A 213 9.05 7.83 -6.17
N VAL A 214 10.32 7.39 -6.25
CA VAL A 214 10.74 6.10 -5.67
C VAL A 214 10.70 6.14 -4.16
N MET A 215 9.98 5.18 -3.57
CA MET A 215 9.86 4.99 -2.13
C MET A 215 10.15 3.54 -1.77
N VAL A 216 10.73 3.33 -0.58
CA VAL A 216 10.97 1.98 -0.04
C VAL A 216 10.24 1.83 1.29
N TYR A 217 9.29 0.92 1.35
CA TYR A 217 8.66 0.48 2.59
C TYR A 217 9.65 -0.32 3.43
N ILE A 218 9.72 -0.03 4.72
CA ILE A 218 10.63 -0.66 5.66
C ILE A 218 9.83 -1.05 6.90
N LEU A 219 9.52 -2.33 7.04
CA LEU A 219 8.89 -2.83 8.27
C LEU A 219 9.89 -2.79 9.41
N THR A 220 9.48 -2.17 10.52
CA THR A 220 10.28 -2.03 11.74
C THR A 220 9.55 -2.64 12.93
N ASN A 221 10.26 -2.93 14.02
CA ASN A 221 9.68 -3.52 15.24
C ASN A 221 9.02 -4.89 15.01
N PHE A 222 9.50 -5.70 14.07
CA PHE A 222 9.03 -7.07 13.82
C PHE A 222 10.13 -8.11 14.12
N ASP A 223 11.05 -8.34 13.20
CA ASP A 223 12.14 -9.30 13.31
C ASP A 223 13.52 -8.67 13.06
N THR A 224 13.62 -7.36 13.17
CA THR A 224 14.83 -6.59 12.91
C THR A 224 15.25 -5.76 14.11
N THR A 225 16.56 -5.48 14.21
CA THR A 225 17.12 -4.55 15.19
C THR A 225 17.04 -3.11 14.67
N LEU A 226 17.10 -2.12 15.57
CA LEU A 226 17.17 -0.71 15.20
C LEU A 226 18.35 -0.41 14.27
N GLU A 227 19.49 -1.05 14.48
CA GLU A 227 20.68 -0.90 13.62
C GLU A 227 20.41 -1.37 12.19
N GLN A 228 19.75 -2.53 12.04
CA GLN A 228 19.33 -3.05 10.73
C GLN A 228 18.30 -2.13 10.05
N ASP A 229 17.41 -1.53 10.83
CA ASP A 229 16.44 -0.57 10.32
C ASP A 229 17.12 0.70 9.82
N LEU A 230 18.07 1.25 10.59
CA LEU A 230 18.85 2.42 10.22
C LEU A 230 19.70 2.15 8.97
N TYR A 231 20.27 0.96 8.84
CA TYR A 231 21.01 0.55 7.63
C TYR A 231 20.11 0.63 6.38
N ARG A 232 18.90 0.03 6.43
CA ARG A 232 17.95 0.06 5.30
C ARG A 232 17.52 1.47 4.95
N ILE A 233 17.33 2.31 5.96
CA ILE A 233 17.01 3.74 5.79
C ILE A 233 18.19 4.49 5.16
N GLN A 234 19.43 4.22 5.59
CA GLN A 234 20.63 4.85 5.04
C GLN A 234 20.86 4.43 3.57
N LEU A 235 20.60 3.17 3.22
CA LEU A 235 20.61 2.72 1.84
C LEU A 235 19.67 3.56 0.96
N CYS A 236 18.47 3.89 1.46
CA CYS A 236 17.56 4.77 0.74
C CYS A 236 18.17 6.17 0.50
N ARG A 237 18.91 6.73 1.49
CA ARG A 237 19.62 8.01 1.32
C ARG A 237 20.66 7.93 0.21
N GLU A 238 21.46 6.87 0.21
CA GLU A 238 22.51 6.66 -0.81
C GLU A 238 21.93 6.59 -2.23
N LEU A 239 20.75 5.97 -2.36
CA LEU A 239 20.04 5.83 -3.65
C LEU A 239 19.13 7.02 -3.99
N ASN A 240 19.06 8.04 -3.12
CA ASN A 240 18.10 9.14 -3.22
C ASN A 240 16.63 8.66 -3.32
N PHE A 241 16.30 7.54 -2.64
CA PHE A 241 14.94 7.02 -2.51
C PHE A 241 14.31 7.50 -1.20
N SER A 242 12.99 7.64 -1.16
CA SER A 242 12.28 7.98 0.08
C SER A 242 12.11 6.76 0.97
N PRO A 243 12.72 6.69 2.17
CA PRO A 243 12.41 5.64 3.12
C PRO A 243 11.03 5.88 3.75
N TYR A 244 10.25 4.81 3.91
CA TYR A 244 8.96 4.86 4.58
C TYR A 244 8.85 3.76 5.65
N PRO A 245 9.37 4.01 6.87
CA PRO A 245 9.23 3.09 7.99
C PRO A 245 7.77 2.88 8.39
N MET A 246 7.37 1.62 8.45
CA MET A 246 6.10 1.14 8.98
C MET A 246 6.37 0.36 10.26
N ILE A 247 5.70 0.72 11.35
CA ILE A 247 5.92 0.11 12.65
C ILE A 247 4.93 -1.04 12.83
N TYR A 248 5.43 -2.27 12.96
CA TYR A 248 4.61 -3.40 13.36
C TYR A 248 4.15 -3.23 14.80
N ASN A 249 2.87 -3.49 15.07
CA ASN A 249 2.26 -3.35 16.40
C ASN A 249 2.59 -2.01 17.09
N LYS A 250 2.28 -0.91 16.41
CA LYS A 250 2.66 0.46 16.79
C LYS A 250 2.20 0.89 18.18
N GLU A 251 1.14 0.31 18.71
CA GLU A 251 0.62 0.63 20.04
C GLU A 251 1.57 0.15 21.15
N HIS A 252 2.24 -0.99 20.93
CA HIS A 252 3.12 -1.63 21.88
C HIS A 252 4.62 -1.52 21.54
N CYS A 253 5.00 -0.64 20.59
CA CYS A 253 6.38 -0.46 20.22
C CYS A 253 7.12 0.51 21.15
N ASP A 254 8.45 0.39 21.22
CA ASP A 254 9.30 1.37 21.88
C ASP A 254 9.15 2.77 21.20
N LYS A 255 9.24 3.81 22.01
CA LYS A 255 9.19 5.20 21.55
C LYS A 255 10.22 5.53 20.47
N ILE A 256 11.35 4.82 20.47
CA ILE A 256 12.42 5.01 19.50
C ILE A 256 11.93 4.79 18.06
N TYR A 257 11.07 3.78 17.84
CA TYR A 257 10.49 3.52 16.50
C TYR A 257 9.50 4.60 16.07
N LYS A 258 8.75 5.20 17.00
CA LYS A 258 7.89 6.37 16.70
C LYS A 258 8.72 7.59 16.29
N HIS A 259 9.89 7.78 16.91
CA HIS A 259 10.85 8.81 16.51
C HIS A 259 11.45 8.51 15.12
N LEU A 260 11.83 7.27 14.87
CA LEU A 260 12.37 6.82 13.57
C LEU A 260 11.36 7.08 12.45
N GLN A 261 10.11 6.64 12.63
CA GLN A 261 9.04 6.88 11.67
C GLN A 261 8.83 8.38 11.43
N ARG A 262 8.78 9.19 12.47
CA ARG A 262 8.62 10.64 12.34
C ARG A 262 9.78 11.29 11.60
N TRP A 263 11.01 10.87 11.88
CA TRP A 263 12.20 11.39 11.21
C TRP A 263 12.13 11.19 9.70
N CYS A 264 11.76 10.00 9.24
CA CYS A 264 11.66 9.65 7.83
C CYS A 264 10.39 10.21 7.17
N ASN A 265 9.20 9.88 7.71
CA ASN A 265 7.93 10.13 7.03
C ASN A 265 7.53 11.62 7.00
N ASN A 266 8.12 12.45 7.88
CA ASN A 266 7.95 13.92 7.83
C ASN A 266 9.10 14.62 7.10
N PHE A 267 9.89 13.92 6.30
CA PHE A 267 11.00 14.42 5.50
C PHE A 267 12.12 15.12 6.29
N ILE A 268 12.14 14.98 7.62
CA ILE A 268 13.22 15.52 8.48
C ILE A 268 14.54 14.83 8.14
N PHE A 269 14.46 13.56 7.78
CA PHE A 269 15.53 12.71 7.28
C PHE A 269 16.45 13.41 6.24
N TRP A 270 15.88 14.22 5.34
CA TRP A 270 16.65 14.91 4.32
C TRP A 270 17.37 16.17 4.81
N LYS A 271 16.95 16.70 5.97
CA LYS A 271 17.53 17.91 6.59
C LYS A 271 18.49 17.59 7.73
N VAL A 272 18.23 16.50 8.43
CA VAL A 272 19.04 16.03 9.58
C VAL A 272 19.64 14.68 9.19
N PRO A 273 20.97 14.61 8.95
CA PRO A 273 21.60 13.47 8.31
C PRO A 273 21.58 12.18 9.12
N THR A 274 21.69 12.27 10.45
CA THR A 274 21.72 11.10 11.32
C THR A 274 20.54 11.05 12.26
N PHE A 275 20.19 9.86 12.69
CA PHE A 275 19.08 9.67 13.63
C PHE A 275 19.45 10.16 15.03
N GLU A 276 20.72 10.04 15.42
CA GLU A 276 21.28 10.55 16.66
C GLU A 276 21.11 12.07 16.75
N GLU A 277 21.53 12.81 15.72
CA GLU A 277 21.34 14.27 15.65
C GLU A 277 19.85 14.64 15.76
N TYR A 278 18.97 13.88 15.10
CA TYR A 278 17.52 14.10 15.23
C TYR A 278 17.05 13.92 16.67
N LEU A 279 17.48 12.87 17.36
CA LEU A 279 17.12 12.63 18.76
C LEU A 279 17.62 13.76 19.69
N GLU A 280 18.82 14.31 19.45
CA GLU A 280 19.33 15.45 20.20
C GLU A 280 18.47 16.71 20.03
N THR A 281 17.96 16.96 18.81
CA THR A 281 17.05 18.09 18.58
C THR A 281 15.72 17.94 19.34
N ARG A 282 15.35 16.69 19.67
CA ARG A 282 14.13 16.39 20.43
C ARG A 282 14.28 16.54 21.94
N LYS A 283 15.50 16.34 22.46
CA LYS A 283 15.81 16.54 23.90
C LYS A 283 15.84 18.01 24.30
N LYS A 284 16.08 18.90 23.34
CA LYS A 284 16.17 20.36 23.56
C LYS A 284 14.80 21.08 23.51
N LYS A 285 13.73 20.35 23.23
CA LYS A 285 12.34 20.83 23.23
C LYS A 285 11.54 20.17 24.35
#